data_182bccd70cbf58b284a24dec3fbb996d
#
_entry.id   182bccd70cbf58b284a24dec3fbb996d
#
_cell.length_a   1.000
_cell.length_b   1.000
_cell.length_c   1.000
_cell.angle_alpha   90.00
_cell.angle_beta   90.00
_cell.angle_gamma   90.00
#
_symmetry.space_group_name_H-M   'P 1'
#
loop_
_entity.id
_entity.type
_entity.pdbx_description
1 polymer ?
#
loop_
_entity_poly.entity_id
_entity_poly.type
_entity_poly.pdbx_seq_one_letter_code
_entity_poly.pdbx_strand_id
1 'polypeptide(L)'
;MLLISTYVAQSAIDGLGVFTAEPIARGRLMWSLNPKFDVFVHPGELDDLPPHMRDYIARYSYPHLEMPGVVVVDSDNGRFMNHSMTPNTDFRVFDKGYALVDIAAGDEITCNYHEFDPGFRGLFVAGRPARKNGPGQAAHRTNGR
;
A
#
# COMPACT_ATOMS: atom_id res chain seq x y z
N MET A 1 -4.80 -7.45 -7.00
CA MET A 1 -5.67 -7.94 -5.88
C MET A 1 -4.97 -9.04 -5.10
N LEU A 2 -5.16 -9.07 -3.79
CA LEU A 2 -4.65 -10.12 -2.90
C LEU A 2 -5.42 -11.43 -3.09
N LEU A 3 -4.69 -12.54 -3.11
CA LEU A 3 -5.20 -13.91 -3.30
C LEU A 3 -5.20 -14.70 -1.97
N ILE A 4 -4.98 -14.01 -0.88
CA ILE A 4 -4.86 -14.52 0.49
C ILE A 4 -5.80 -13.75 1.41
N SER A 5 -6.13 -14.35 2.55
CA SER A 5 -6.95 -13.68 3.55
C SER A 5 -6.14 -12.64 4.32
N THR A 6 -6.63 -11.39 4.34
CA THR A 6 -5.93 -10.28 4.97
C THR A 6 -6.87 -9.36 5.75
N TYR A 7 -6.30 -8.59 6.65
CA TYR A 7 -6.99 -7.48 7.32
C TYR A 7 -6.08 -6.23 7.35
N VAL A 8 -6.68 -5.08 7.59
CA VAL A 8 -5.98 -3.80 7.70
C VAL A 8 -5.93 -3.38 9.16
N ALA A 9 -4.76 -2.98 9.62
CA ALA A 9 -4.54 -2.49 10.98
C ALA A 9 -3.51 -1.35 10.98
N GLN A 10 -3.30 -0.72 12.13
CA GLN A 10 -2.25 0.29 12.30
C GLN A 10 -0.88 -0.37 12.10
N SER A 11 -0.06 0.23 11.23
CA SER A 11 1.30 -0.22 10.95
C SER A 11 2.32 0.51 11.81
N ALA A 12 3.40 -0.19 12.17
CA ALA A 12 4.58 0.43 12.75
C ALA A 12 5.44 1.18 11.71
N ILE A 13 5.20 0.95 10.41
CA ILE A 13 5.95 1.57 9.31
C ILE A 13 5.34 2.92 8.95
N ASP A 14 4.09 2.93 8.45
CA ASP A 14 3.36 4.17 8.12
C ASP A 14 1.84 3.91 8.13
N GLY A 15 1.11 4.70 8.89
CA GLY A 15 -0.35 4.75 8.89
C GLY A 15 -1.03 3.39 9.06
N LEU A 16 -1.67 2.90 8.01
CA LEU A 16 -2.29 1.58 7.94
C LEU A 16 -1.39 0.61 7.16
N GLY A 17 -1.43 -0.67 7.53
CA GLY A 17 -0.75 -1.76 6.85
C GLY A 17 -1.67 -2.95 6.59
N VAL A 18 -1.22 -3.85 5.74
CA VAL A 18 -1.90 -5.12 5.44
C VAL A 18 -1.26 -6.24 6.23
N PHE A 19 -2.08 -6.99 6.96
CA PHE A 19 -1.65 -8.11 7.78
C PHE A 19 -2.30 -9.40 7.26
N THR A 20 -1.54 -10.50 7.24
CA THR A 20 -2.11 -11.78 6.84
C THR A 20 -2.92 -12.41 7.96
N ALA A 21 -4.12 -12.93 7.63
CA ALA A 21 -4.96 -13.67 8.56
C ALA A 21 -4.62 -15.18 8.61
N GLU A 22 -3.73 -15.65 7.73
CA GLU A 22 -3.31 -17.05 7.61
C GLU A 22 -1.80 -17.16 7.43
N PRO A 23 -1.16 -18.25 7.80
CA PRO A 23 0.25 -18.47 7.49
C PRO A 23 0.43 -18.65 5.97
N ILE A 24 1.50 -18.07 5.43
CA ILE A 24 1.82 -18.09 4.00
C ILE A 24 3.19 -18.71 3.81
N ALA A 25 3.26 -19.78 3.04
CA ALA A 25 4.53 -20.42 2.71
C ALA A 25 5.31 -19.60 1.68
N ARG A 26 6.62 -19.60 1.80
CA ARG A 26 7.54 -19.04 0.79
C ARG A 26 7.20 -19.54 -0.61
N GLY A 27 7.20 -18.63 -1.60
CA GLY A 27 6.92 -18.93 -2.98
C GLY A 27 5.44 -18.97 -3.35
N ARG A 28 4.52 -18.84 -2.36
CA ARG A 28 3.08 -18.76 -2.66
C ARG A 28 2.78 -17.46 -3.42
N LEU A 29 1.98 -17.58 -4.51
CA LEU A 29 1.40 -16.42 -5.18
C LEU A 29 0.38 -15.75 -4.25
N MET A 30 0.63 -14.49 -3.90
CA MET A 30 -0.15 -13.74 -2.92
C MET A 30 -0.99 -12.64 -3.53
N TRP A 31 -0.54 -12.07 -4.63
CA TRP A 31 -1.17 -10.96 -5.30
C TRP A 31 -1.08 -11.12 -6.83
N SER A 32 -2.12 -10.69 -7.53
CA SER A 32 -2.13 -10.62 -8.99
C SER A 32 -2.94 -9.43 -9.44
N LEU A 33 -2.45 -8.68 -10.42
CA LEU A 33 -3.21 -7.62 -11.07
C LEU A 33 -4.49 -8.22 -11.69
N ASN A 34 -5.63 -7.60 -11.41
CA ASN A 34 -6.92 -8.04 -11.93
C ASN A 34 -7.64 -6.89 -12.65
N PRO A 35 -7.57 -6.83 -14.00
CA PRO A 35 -8.13 -5.73 -14.77
C PRO A 35 -9.66 -5.57 -14.66
N LYS A 36 -10.38 -6.55 -14.08
CA LYS A 36 -11.82 -6.45 -13.86
C LYS A 36 -12.18 -5.76 -12.55
N PHE A 37 -11.28 -5.76 -11.59
CA PHE A 37 -11.54 -5.26 -10.23
C PHE A 37 -10.60 -4.14 -9.82
N ASP A 38 -9.36 -4.10 -10.30
CA ASP A 38 -8.44 -3.02 -10.01
C ASP A 38 -8.74 -1.81 -10.91
N VAL A 39 -8.63 -0.61 -10.35
CA VAL A 39 -8.99 0.62 -11.03
C VAL A 39 -7.80 1.15 -11.81
N PHE A 40 -7.95 1.25 -13.12
CA PHE A 40 -6.97 1.84 -14.04
C PHE A 40 -7.34 3.31 -14.26
N VAL A 41 -6.44 4.22 -13.93
CA VAL A 41 -6.63 5.66 -14.12
C VAL A 41 -5.73 6.11 -15.26
N HIS A 42 -6.35 6.58 -16.35
CA HIS A 42 -5.64 7.00 -17.56
C HIS A 42 -5.18 8.46 -17.48
N PRO A 43 -4.16 8.86 -18.28
CA PRO A 43 -3.76 10.25 -18.39
C PRO A 43 -4.96 11.17 -18.72
N GLY A 44 -5.05 12.29 -18.00
CA GLY A 44 -6.14 13.25 -18.15
C GLY A 44 -7.37 13.02 -17.27
N GLU A 45 -7.60 11.79 -16.79
CA GLU A 45 -8.75 11.51 -15.90
C GLU A 45 -8.64 12.16 -14.52
N LEU A 46 -7.43 12.59 -14.14
CA LEU A 46 -7.17 13.29 -12.87
C LEU A 46 -7.37 14.80 -12.96
N ASP A 47 -7.39 15.38 -14.16
CA ASP A 47 -7.31 16.83 -14.37
C ASP A 47 -8.53 17.57 -13.77
N ASP A 48 -9.70 16.98 -13.89
CA ASP A 48 -10.98 17.56 -13.40
C ASP A 48 -11.31 17.15 -11.95
N LEU A 49 -10.45 16.35 -11.30
CA LEU A 49 -10.72 15.92 -9.93
C LEU A 49 -10.32 16.99 -8.90
N PRO A 50 -11.09 17.12 -7.80
CA PRO A 50 -10.70 17.95 -6.67
C PRO A 50 -9.33 17.54 -6.11
N PRO A 51 -8.54 18.47 -5.55
CA PRO A 51 -7.17 18.20 -5.06
C PRO A 51 -7.09 17.01 -4.10
N HIS A 52 -8.02 16.89 -3.15
CA HIS A 52 -8.01 15.79 -2.17
C HIS A 52 -8.20 14.41 -2.82
N MET A 53 -8.93 14.31 -3.93
CA MET A 53 -9.09 13.07 -4.67
C MET A 53 -7.83 12.72 -5.46
N ARG A 54 -7.17 13.72 -6.07
CA ARG A 54 -5.87 13.53 -6.71
C ARG A 54 -4.81 13.06 -5.71
N ASP A 55 -4.78 13.66 -4.51
CA ASP A 55 -3.89 13.28 -3.43
C ASP A 55 -4.16 11.83 -2.96
N TYR A 56 -5.43 11.42 -2.90
CA TYR A 56 -5.80 10.05 -2.57
C TYR A 56 -5.27 9.06 -3.61
N ILE A 57 -5.51 9.34 -4.90
CA ILE A 57 -5.04 8.46 -5.98
C ILE A 57 -3.52 8.43 -6.01
N ALA A 58 -2.85 9.57 -5.91
CA ALA A 58 -1.39 9.63 -5.85
C ALA A 58 -0.78 8.86 -4.68
N ARG A 59 -1.53 8.73 -3.57
CA ARG A 59 -1.08 7.99 -2.39
C ARG A 59 -1.19 6.47 -2.55
N TYR A 60 -2.26 5.99 -3.20
CA TYR A 60 -2.66 4.58 -3.21
C TYR A 60 -2.53 3.93 -4.58
N SER A 61 -2.00 4.63 -5.57
CA SER A 61 -1.72 4.09 -6.88
C SER A 61 -0.25 3.77 -7.10
N TYR A 62 0.00 2.92 -8.06
CA TYR A 62 1.32 2.62 -8.61
C TYR A 62 1.26 2.69 -10.14
N PRO A 63 2.40 2.95 -10.84
CA PRO A 63 2.41 3.01 -12.29
C PRO A 63 2.21 1.64 -12.92
N HIS A 64 1.44 1.56 -13.98
CA HIS A 64 1.34 0.36 -14.80
C HIS A 64 2.57 0.26 -15.71
N LEU A 65 3.38 -0.79 -15.55
CA LEU A 65 4.69 -0.88 -16.23
C LEU A 65 4.59 -1.00 -17.76
N GLU A 66 3.50 -1.56 -18.29
CA GLU A 66 3.29 -1.75 -19.74
C GLU A 66 2.35 -0.71 -20.37
N MET A 67 1.73 0.17 -19.59
CA MET A 67 0.83 1.21 -20.08
C MET A 67 1.32 2.59 -19.62
N PRO A 68 2.16 3.28 -20.42
CA PRO A 68 2.75 4.55 -20.03
C PRO A 68 1.72 5.59 -19.59
N GLY A 69 1.94 6.20 -18.42
CA GLY A 69 1.07 7.23 -17.85
C GLY A 69 -0.18 6.70 -17.14
N VAL A 70 -0.50 5.42 -17.26
CA VAL A 70 -1.59 4.80 -16.51
C VAL A 70 -1.11 4.45 -15.11
N VAL A 71 -1.92 4.77 -14.10
CA VAL A 71 -1.71 4.31 -12.73
C VAL A 71 -2.83 3.37 -12.30
N VAL A 72 -2.52 2.46 -11.40
CA VAL A 72 -3.45 1.44 -10.89
C VAL A 72 -3.68 1.64 -9.41
N VAL A 73 -4.93 1.56 -8.99
CA VAL A 73 -5.33 1.51 -7.58
C VAL A 73 -5.93 0.15 -7.30
N ASP A 74 -5.31 -0.61 -6.40
CA ASP A 74 -5.90 -1.85 -5.92
C ASP A 74 -7.25 -1.57 -5.24
N SER A 75 -8.29 -2.29 -5.62
CA SER A 75 -9.62 -2.11 -5.04
C SER A 75 -9.79 -2.82 -3.68
N ASP A 76 -8.83 -3.65 -3.31
CA ASP A 76 -8.82 -4.38 -2.03
C ASP A 76 -7.78 -3.84 -1.02
N ASN A 77 -7.43 -4.65 -0.03
CA ASN A 77 -6.46 -4.26 1.00
C ASN A 77 -5.04 -4.03 0.46
N GLY A 78 -4.72 -4.49 -0.76
CA GLY A 78 -3.41 -4.34 -1.39
C GLY A 78 -2.91 -2.90 -1.41
N ARG A 79 -3.82 -1.92 -1.56
CA ARG A 79 -3.49 -0.49 -1.56
C ARG A 79 -2.87 0.03 -0.25
N PHE A 80 -2.94 -0.73 0.84
CA PHE A 80 -2.34 -0.38 2.14
C PHE A 80 -1.01 -1.07 2.41
N MET A 81 -0.50 -1.83 1.44
CA MET A 81 0.78 -2.52 1.59
C MET A 81 1.93 -1.51 1.69
N ASN A 82 2.69 -1.55 2.79
CA ASN A 82 3.75 -0.61 3.06
C ASN A 82 5.07 -1.00 2.37
N HIS A 83 5.90 0.03 2.11
CA HIS A 83 7.24 -0.15 1.60
C HIS A 83 8.20 -0.65 2.66
N SER A 84 9.08 -1.59 2.26
CA SER A 84 10.23 -2.03 3.06
C SER A 84 11.43 -2.28 2.14
N MET A 85 12.63 -1.95 2.61
CA MET A 85 13.87 -2.33 1.95
C MET A 85 14.25 -3.79 2.21
N THR A 86 13.59 -4.42 3.19
CA THR A 86 13.67 -5.86 3.50
C THR A 86 12.27 -6.46 3.47
N PRO A 87 11.61 -6.50 2.29
CA PRO A 87 10.23 -6.93 2.17
C PRO A 87 10.11 -8.43 2.41
N ASN A 88 8.89 -8.86 2.75
CA ASN A 88 8.55 -10.29 2.77
C ASN A 88 7.82 -10.76 1.51
N THR A 89 7.70 -9.86 0.49
CA THR A 89 7.14 -10.18 -0.82
C THR A 89 8.09 -9.83 -1.96
N ASP A 90 7.87 -10.43 -3.14
CA ASP A 90 8.61 -10.24 -4.39
C ASP A 90 7.64 -9.85 -5.50
N PHE A 91 7.78 -8.65 -6.06
CA PHE A 91 6.99 -8.10 -7.17
C PHE A 91 7.79 -7.90 -8.46
N ARG A 92 8.97 -8.51 -8.58
CA ARG A 92 9.82 -8.40 -9.78
C ARG A 92 9.23 -9.07 -11.02
N VAL A 93 8.28 -9.98 -10.84
CA VAL A 93 7.50 -10.53 -11.95
C VAL A 93 6.32 -9.62 -12.20
N PHE A 94 6.20 -9.12 -13.45
CA PHE A 94 5.09 -8.26 -13.83
C PHE A 94 3.74 -8.91 -13.47
N ASP A 95 2.82 -8.10 -12.96
CA ASP A 95 1.46 -8.45 -12.56
C ASP A 95 1.33 -9.56 -11.48
N LYS A 96 2.41 -9.95 -10.80
CA LYS A 96 2.43 -10.99 -9.77
C LYS A 96 3.21 -10.56 -8.51
N GLY A 97 2.71 -10.98 -7.36
CA GLY A 97 3.39 -10.83 -6.08
C GLY A 97 3.48 -12.18 -5.36
N TYR A 98 4.69 -12.57 -4.96
CA TYR A 98 4.97 -13.84 -4.30
C TYR A 98 5.51 -13.64 -2.88
N ALA A 99 5.26 -14.58 -1.98
CA ALA A 99 5.93 -14.63 -0.68
C ALA A 99 7.42 -14.92 -0.86
N LEU A 100 8.28 -14.02 -0.38
CA LEU A 100 9.73 -14.15 -0.45
C LEU A 100 10.29 -15.07 0.65
N VAL A 101 9.56 -15.13 1.78
CA VAL A 101 9.85 -15.95 2.96
C VAL A 101 8.55 -16.55 3.47
N ASP A 102 8.63 -17.46 4.45
CA ASP A 102 7.44 -17.86 5.22
C ASP A 102 6.94 -16.66 6.04
N ILE A 103 5.63 -16.38 5.99
CA ILE A 103 4.99 -15.26 6.70
C ILE A 103 3.99 -15.86 7.69
N ALA A 104 4.13 -15.54 8.98
CA ALA A 104 3.22 -16.04 10.00
C ALA A 104 1.89 -15.29 9.97
N ALA A 105 0.80 -15.95 10.38
CA ALA A 105 -0.47 -15.27 10.59
C ALA A 105 -0.30 -14.09 11.58
N GLY A 106 -0.82 -12.94 11.23
CA GLY A 106 -0.67 -11.70 12.00
C GLY A 106 0.53 -10.84 11.64
N ASP A 107 1.43 -11.31 10.76
CA ASP A 107 2.55 -10.48 10.28
C ASP A 107 2.08 -9.47 9.22
N GLU A 108 2.71 -8.30 9.21
CA GLU A 108 2.50 -7.28 8.18
C GLU A 108 3.13 -7.73 6.86
N ILE A 109 2.37 -7.60 5.78
CA ILE A 109 2.83 -7.85 4.41
C ILE A 109 3.45 -6.56 3.89
N THR A 110 4.70 -6.64 3.45
CA THR A 110 5.46 -5.50 2.94
C THR A 110 6.05 -5.79 1.57
N CYS A 111 6.19 -4.76 0.73
CA CYS A 111 6.79 -4.88 -0.58
C CYS A 111 7.87 -3.82 -0.81
N ASN A 112 8.73 -4.04 -1.79
CA ASN A 112 9.69 -3.04 -2.22
C ASN A 112 9.10 -2.26 -3.42
N TYR A 113 8.73 -1.00 -3.20
CA TYR A 113 8.12 -0.17 -4.24
C TYR A 113 9.03 0.02 -5.47
N HIS A 114 10.36 -0.07 -5.32
CA HIS A 114 11.28 0.01 -6.47
C HIS A 114 11.12 -1.14 -7.47
N GLU A 115 10.47 -2.25 -7.09
CA GLU A 115 10.27 -3.40 -7.97
C GLU A 115 9.20 -3.14 -9.04
N PHE A 116 8.26 -2.22 -8.77
CA PHE A 116 7.14 -1.91 -9.68
C PHE A 116 6.90 -0.40 -9.88
N ASP A 117 7.66 0.46 -9.22
CA ASP A 117 7.64 1.91 -9.45
C ASP A 117 9.06 2.44 -9.70
N PRO A 118 9.53 2.48 -10.96
CA PRO A 118 10.86 3.01 -11.30
C PRO A 118 11.04 4.49 -10.93
N GLY A 119 9.93 5.21 -10.75
CA GLY A 119 9.90 6.62 -10.33
C GLY A 119 9.96 6.83 -8.83
N PHE A 120 9.82 5.77 -8.04
CA PHE A 120 9.79 5.89 -6.58
C PHE A 120 11.10 6.49 -6.03
N ARG A 121 10.97 7.55 -5.23
CA ARG A 121 12.10 8.30 -4.64
C ARG A 121 12.11 8.24 -3.11
N GLY A 122 11.41 7.29 -2.52
CA GLY A 122 11.23 7.16 -1.07
C GLY A 122 10.00 7.91 -0.56
N LEU A 123 9.62 7.64 0.67
CA LEU A 123 8.44 8.22 1.32
C LEU A 123 8.56 9.72 1.59
N PHE A 124 9.74 10.32 1.41
CA PHE A 124 10.06 11.73 1.63
C PHE A 124 10.23 12.50 0.33
N VAL A 125 9.32 12.39 -0.62
CA VAL A 125 9.30 13.30 -1.77
C VAL A 125 8.90 14.68 -1.27
N ALA A 126 9.77 15.67 -1.51
CA ALA A 126 9.50 17.07 -1.18
C ALA A 126 8.14 17.50 -1.74
N GLY A 127 7.20 17.86 -0.86
CA GLY A 127 5.83 18.26 -1.23
C GLY A 127 4.73 17.44 -0.59
N ARG A 128 5.01 16.28 -0.01
CA ARG A 128 4.04 15.61 0.89
C ARG A 128 4.13 16.26 2.27
N PRO A 129 3.08 16.89 2.79
CA PRO A 129 3.10 17.35 4.16
C PRO A 129 3.28 16.13 5.08
N ALA A 130 4.33 16.15 5.91
CA ALA A 130 4.41 15.25 7.04
C ALA A 130 3.07 15.32 7.78
N ARG A 131 2.41 14.19 8.05
CA ARG A 131 1.19 14.19 8.86
C ARG A 131 1.52 14.88 10.18
N LYS A 132 0.92 16.03 10.43
CA LYS A 132 0.86 16.59 11.79
C LYS A 132 0.12 15.54 12.63
N ASN A 133 0.81 14.98 13.60
CA ASN A 133 0.20 14.14 14.62
C ASN A 133 -1.09 14.82 15.08
N GLY A 134 -2.19 14.11 15.03
CA GLY A 134 -3.48 14.60 15.53
C GLY A 134 -3.34 15.07 16.98
N PRO A 135 -4.24 15.92 17.47
CA PRO A 135 -4.15 16.52 18.81
C PRO A 135 -4.01 15.42 19.86
N GLY A 136 -2.96 15.55 20.67
CA GLY A 136 -2.65 14.64 21.75
C GLY A 136 -3.89 14.38 22.62
N GLN A 137 -4.04 13.14 23.04
CA GLN A 137 -5.01 12.73 24.03
C GLN A 137 -4.96 13.68 25.24
N ALA A 138 -6.04 14.40 25.43
CA ALA A 138 -6.22 15.19 26.64
C ALA A 138 -6.18 14.24 27.84
N ALA A 139 -5.23 14.45 28.72
CA ALA A 139 -5.12 13.75 29.99
C ALA A 139 -6.44 13.88 30.77
N HIS A 140 -7.08 12.76 31.04
CA HIS A 140 -8.17 12.67 31.99
C HIS A 140 -7.62 13.09 33.36
N ARG A 141 -7.88 14.34 33.75
CA ARG A 141 -7.72 14.75 35.13
C ARG A 141 -8.88 14.14 35.95
N THR A 142 -8.58 13.13 36.72
CA THR A 142 -9.43 12.69 37.80
C THR A 142 -9.41 13.78 38.88
N ASN A 143 -10.50 14.54 38.99
CA ASN A 143 -10.77 15.32 40.20
C ASN A 143 -11.43 14.39 41.21
N GLY A 144 -10.68 14.08 42.27
CA GLY A 144 -11.25 13.54 43.48
C GLY A 144 -11.98 14.63 44.25
N ARG A 145 -13.17 14.28 44.72
CA ARG A 145 -13.78 14.66 46.01
C ARG A 145 -14.81 13.59 46.38
#